data_55c708e641daf98a2071848cad4844af
#
_entry.id   55c708e641daf98a2071848cad4844af
#
_cell.length_a   1.000
_cell.length_b   1.000
_cell.length_c   1.000
_cell.angle_alpha   90.00
_cell.angle_beta   90.00
_cell.angle_gamma   90.00
#
_symmetry.space_group_name_H-M   'P 1'
#
loop_
_entity.id
_entity.type
_entity.pdbx_description
1 polymer ?
#
loop_
_entity_poly.entity_id
_entity_poly.type
_entity_poly.pdbx_seq_one_letter_code
_entity_poly.pdbx_strand_id
1 'polypeptide(L)'
;MKGYKGFNPGLICKDKQYQENTVFEEPEAKICEKGMHFCENPFDVLDYYDLIRSDGTPNEFAEVEALDEPKTDDKKKFCSRKLKIGVKLGLSG
;
A
#
# COMPACT_ATOMS: atom_id res chain seq x y z
N MET A 1 -4.69 -5.32 -11.24
CA MET A 1 -4.46 -6.24 -10.11
C MET A 1 -4.90 -5.56 -8.83
N LYS A 2 -5.76 -6.23 -8.09
CA LYS A 2 -6.22 -5.71 -6.81
C LYS A 2 -5.35 -6.21 -5.68
N GLY A 3 -5.25 -5.43 -4.62
CA GLY A 3 -4.47 -5.80 -3.45
C GLY A 3 -4.71 -4.87 -2.28
N TYR A 4 -3.74 -4.82 -1.38
CA TYR A 4 -3.84 -4.08 -0.12
C TYR A 4 -2.53 -3.35 0.15
N LYS A 5 -2.63 -2.17 0.76
CA LYS A 5 -1.48 -1.35 1.07
C LYS A 5 -1.58 -0.84 2.50
N GLY A 6 -0.44 -0.84 3.19
CA GLY A 6 -0.32 -0.28 4.52
C GLY A 6 0.25 1.13 4.48
N PHE A 7 -0.12 1.93 5.48
CA PHE A 7 0.30 3.32 5.62
C PHE A 7 0.51 3.64 7.09
N ASN A 8 1.38 4.61 7.33
CA ASN A 8 1.42 5.29 8.62
C ASN A 8 0.15 6.13 8.77
N PRO A 9 -0.20 6.57 10.00
CA PRO A 9 -1.40 7.39 10.20
C PRO A 9 -1.45 8.61 9.28
N GLY A 10 -2.64 8.87 8.70
CA GLY A 10 -2.84 9.94 7.74
C GLY A 10 -2.59 9.52 6.30
N LEU A 11 -2.60 8.22 6.01
CA LEU A 11 -2.33 7.66 4.67
C LEU A 11 -0.97 8.09 4.13
N ILE A 12 0.05 8.05 4.99
CA ILE A 12 1.42 8.39 4.60
C ILE A 12 2.25 7.11 4.47
N CYS A 13 2.96 6.98 3.35
CA CYS A 13 3.87 5.86 3.13
C CYS A 13 5.16 6.39 2.52
N LYS A 14 6.30 6.18 3.21
CA LYS A 14 7.62 6.64 2.76
C LYS A 14 7.60 8.13 2.38
N ASP A 15 7.08 8.96 3.27
CA ASP A 15 7.00 10.41 3.12
C ASP A 15 6.09 10.89 1.98
N LYS A 16 5.34 9.98 1.35
CA LYS A 16 4.36 10.33 0.33
C LYS A 16 2.96 10.34 0.94
N GLN A 17 2.23 11.43 0.70
CA GLN A 17 0.84 11.55 1.11
C GLN A 17 -0.07 10.90 0.07
N TYR A 18 -0.87 9.94 0.52
CA TYR A 18 -1.90 9.32 -0.31
C TYR A 18 -3.28 9.83 0.09
N GLN A 19 -4.27 9.49 -0.70
CA GLN A 19 -5.65 9.92 -0.48
C GLN A 19 -6.58 8.83 -1.00
N GLU A 20 -7.70 8.61 -0.28
CA GLU A 20 -8.73 7.66 -0.72
C GLU A 20 -9.32 8.04 -2.08
N ASN A 21 -9.77 7.03 -2.82
CA ASN A 21 -10.45 7.19 -4.11
C ASN A 21 -9.66 8.03 -5.12
N THR A 22 -8.33 7.89 -5.11
CA THR A 22 -7.44 8.69 -5.95
C THR A 22 -6.43 7.80 -6.65
N VAL A 23 -6.11 8.12 -7.89
CA VAL A 23 -5.06 7.44 -8.65
C VAL A 23 -3.76 8.22 -8.52
N PHE A 24 -2.69 7.50 -8.18
CA PHE A 24 -1.35 8.06 -8.08
C PHE A 24 -0.45 7.44 -9.15
N GLU A 25 0.48 8.24 -9.65
CA GLU A 25 1.44 7.79 -10.64
C GLU A 25 2.86 8.11 -10.20
N GLU A 26 3.78 7.21 -10.56
CA GLU A 26 5.22 7.37 -10.36
C GLU A 26 5.92 7.10 -11.68
N PRO A 27 7.04 7.80 -11.98
CA PRO A 27 7.72 7.60 -13.27
C PRO A 27 8.36 6.23 -13.41
N GLU A 28 8.70 5.59 -12.29
CA GLU A 28 9.37 4.28 -12.30
C GLU A 28 8.80 3.37 -11.23
N ALA A 29 8.88 2.06 -11.48
CA ALA A 29 8.61 1.04 -10.48
C ALA A 29 9.83 0.12 -10.40
N LYS A 30 10.43 0.05 -9.22
CA LYS A 30 11.62 -0.78 -8.97
C LYS A 30 11.50 -1.35 -7.56
N ILE A 31 11.44 -2.66 -7.44
CA ILE A 31 11.21 -3.34 -6.17
C ILE A 31 12.16 -2.82 -5.10
N CYS A 32 11.61 -2.46 -3.94
CA CYS A 32 12.32 -1.93 -2.76
C CYS A 32 13.00 -0.57 -2.96
N GLU A 33 12.85 0.06 -4.12
CA GLU A 33 13.52 1.34 -4.38
C GLU A 33 12.54 2.44 -4.80
N LYS A 34 11.76 2.21 -5.86
CA LYS A 34 10.90 3.23 -6.46
C LYS A 34 9.52 2.66 -6.75
N GLY A 35 8.54 3.56 -6.92
CA GLY A 35 7.18 3.17 -7.19
C GLY A 35 6.37 2.94 -5.93
N MET A 36 5.15 2.46 -6.11
CA MET A 36 4.21 2.27 -5.01
C MET A 36 4.04 0.79 -4.74
N HIS A 37 4.28 0.39 -3.50
CA HIS A 37 4.28 -1.01 -3.11
C HIS A 37 2.97 -1.42 -2.47
N PHE A 38 2.53 -2.64 -2.76
CA PHE A 38 1.33 -3.22 -2.17
C PHE A 38 1.47 -4.74 -2.16
N CYS A 39 0.55 -5.43 -1.47
CA CYS A 39 0.51 -6.88 -1.43
C CYS A 39 -0.85 -7.36 -1.95
N GLU A 40 -0.86 -8.49 -2.62
CA GLU A 40 -2.10 -9.11 -3.07
C GLU A 40 -2.89 -9.67 -1.88
N ASN A 41 -2.18 -10.28 -0.93
CA ASN A 41 -2.78 -10.86 0.27
C ASN A 41 -2.71 -9.85 1.42
N PRO A 42 -3.84 -9.53 2.07
CA PRO A 42 -3.84 -8.55 3.16
C PRO A 42 -2.94 -8.95 4.34
N PHE A 43 -2.77 -10.25 4.59
CA PHE A 43 -1.90 -10.69 5.68
C PHE A 43 -0.41 -10.42 5.39
N ASP A 44 -0.01 -10.40 4.12
CA ASP A 44 1.37 -10.10 3.76
C ASP A 44 1.72 -8.63 4.04
N VAL A 45 0.73 -7.73 4.04
CA VAL A 45 0.96 -6.33 4.40
C VAL A 45 1.47 -6.21 5.83
N LEU A 46 1.02 -7.09 6.71
CA LEU A 46 1.41 -7.09 8.14
C LEU A 46 2.88 -7.43 8.36
N ASP A 47 3.56 -7.96 7.36
CA ASP A 47 5.01 -8.14 7.40
C ASP A 47 5.75 -6.80 7.32
N TYR A 48 5.09 -5.75 6.84
CA TYR A 48 5.69 -4.44 6.63
C TYR A 48 5.09 -3.35 7.51
N TYR A 49 3.83 -3.50 7.92
CA TYR A 49 3.12 -2.53 8.75
C TYR A 49 2.35 -3.26 9.83
N ASP A 50 2.70 -3.02 11.08
CA ASP A 50 1.98 -3.57 12.22
C ASP A 50 0.57 -2.97 12.29
N LEU A 51 -0.39 -3.73 12.81
CA LEU A 51 -1.73 -3.21 13.05
C LEU A 51 -1.70 -2.04 14.03
N ILE A 52 -0.93 -2.20 15.11
CA ILE A 52 -0.76 -1.17 16.14
C ILE A 52 0.73 -0.83 16.23
N ARG A 53 1.03 0.45 16.16
CA ARG A 53 2.41 0.94 16.28
C ARG A 53 2.89 0.83 17.74
N SER A 54 4.20 0.94 17.92
CA SER A 54 4.80 0.85 19.26
C SER A 54 4.29 1.94 20.22
N ASP A 55 3.83 3.08 19.68
CA ASP A 55 3.27 4.17 20.50
C ASP A 55 1.77 4.01 20.78
N GLY A 56 1.17 2.88 20.36
CA GLY A 56 -0.22 2.57 20.60
C GLY A 56 -1.19 3.08 19.53
N THR A 57 -0.71 3.83 18.54
CA THR A 57 -1.59 4.30 17.46
C THR A 57 -1.71 3.26 16.36
N PRO A 58 -2.90 3.10 15.73
CA PRO A 58 -3.06 2.14 14.64
C PRO A 58 -2.47 2.67 13.33
N ASN A 59 -1.84 1.79 12.57
CA ASN A 59 -1.54 2.06 11.18
C ASN A 59 -2.82 2.00 10.35
N GLU A 60 -2.75 2.46 9.12
CA GLU A 60 -3.90 2.48 8.22
C GLU A 60 -3.69 1.50 7.06
N PHE A 61 -4.78 0.99 6.54
CA PHE A 61 -4.76 0.00 5.46
C PHE A 61 -5.88 0.33 4.48
N ALA A 62 -5.62 0.12 3.20
CA ALA A 62 -6.61 0.37 2.18
C ALA A 62 -6.56 -0.69 1.09
N GLU A 63 -7.68 -0.93 0.46
CA GLU A 63 -7.71 -1.68 -0.79
C GLU A 63 -7.11 -0.81 -1.88
N VAL A 64 -6.36 -1.44 -2.78
CA VAL A 64 -5.74 -0.74 -3.90
C VAL A 64 -5.91 -1.55 -5.18
N GLU A 65 -5.71 -0.87 -6.31
CA GLU A 65 -5.71 -1.53 -7.61
C GLU A 65 -4.59 -0.96 -8.45
N ALA A 66 -3.68 -1.84 -8.90
CA ALA A 66 -2.66 -1.46 -9.86
C ALA A 66 -3.29 -1.36 -11.23
N LEU A 67 -3.14 -0.21 -11.87
CA LEU A 67 -3.67 0.06 -13.21
C LEU A 67 -2.63 -0.16 -14.32
N ASP A 68 -1.42 -0.51 -13.93
CA ASP A 68 -0.35 -0.97 -14.81
C ASP A 68 -0.08 -2.45 -14.53
N GLU A 69 0.93 -3.01 -15.17
CA GLU A 69 1.40 -4.35 -14.86
C GLU A 69 2.43 -4.26 -13.74
N PRO A 70 2.07 -4.63 -12.51
CA PRO A 70 2.99 -4.46 -11.38
C PRO A 70 4.15 -5.46 -11.45
N LYS A 71 5.27 -5.06 -10.85
CA LYS A 71 6.47 -5.87 -10.77
C LYS A 71 6.56 -6.55 -9.41
N THR A 72 7.12 -7.75 -9.39
CA THR A 72 7.36 -8.48 -8.14
C THR A 72 8.54 -9.43 -8.33
N ASP A 73 9.27 -9.70 -7.25
CA ASP A 73 10.32 -10.71 -7.25
C ASP A 73 9.99 -11.90 -6.33
N ASP A 74 9.02 -11.75 -5.44
CA ASP A 74 8.64 -12.81 -4.48
C ASP A 74 7.16 -13.20 -4.56
N LYS A 75 6.38 -12.56 -5.42
CA LYS A 75 4.93 -12.73 -5.57
C LYS A 75 4.13 -12.38 -4.31
N LYS A 76 4.74 -11.73 -3.34
CA LYS A 76 4.07 -11.23 -2.14
C LYS A 76 3.95 -9.71 -2.15
N LYS A 77 5.06 -9.03 -2.37
CA LYS A 77 5.10 -7.59 -2.49
C LYS A 77 5.22 -7.20 -3.96
N PHE A 78 4.35 -6.32 -4.40
CA PHE A 78 4.28 -5.83 -5.77
C PHE A 78 4.58 -4.35 -5.80
N CYS A 79 5.09 -3.87 -6.93
CA CYS A 79 5.44 -2.47 -7.14
C CYS A 79 4.77 -1.96 -8.40
N SER A 80 4.05 -0.85 -8.28
CA SER A 80 3.24 -0.28 -9.35
C SER A 80 3.67 1.15 -9.66
N ARG A 81 3.55 1.53 -10.92
CA ARG A 81 3.72 2.92 -11.37
C ARG A 81 2.40 3.69 -11.35
N LYS A 82 1.27 2.99 -11.41
CA LYS A 82 -0.04 3.62 -11.43
C LYS A 82 -0.97 2.84 -10.51
N LEU A 83 -1.28 3.42 -9.38
CA LEU A 83 -2.00 2.76 -8.31
C LEU A 83 -3.21 3.58 -7.88
N LYS A 84 -4.37 2.95 -7.91
CA LYS A 84 -5.59 3.53 -7.39
C LYS A 84 -5.73 3.14 -5.93
N ILE A 85 -5.84 4.14 -5.07
CA ILE A 85 -6.13 3.94 -3.65
C ILE A 85 -7.65 3.90 -3.50
N GLY A 86 -8.16 2.83 -2.90
CA GLY A 86 -9.59 2.71 -2.62
C GLY A 86 -9.94 3.31 -1.27
N VAL A 87 -10.86 2.65 -0.57
CA VAL A 87 -11.35 3.12 0.73
C VAL A 87 -10.50 2.50 1.83
N LYS A 88 -10.25 3.25 2.90
CA LYS A 88 -9.58 2.72 4.08
C LYS A 88 -10.40 1.59 4.70
N LEU A 89 -9.73 0.55 5.15
CA LEU A 89 -10.36 -0.55 5.87
C LEU A 89 -10.53 -0.16 7.32
N GLY A 90 -11.72 -0.44 7.87
CA GLY A 90 -11.97 -0.20 9.28
C GLY A 90 -11.42 -1.36 10.12
N LEU A 91 -10.76 -1.02 11.24
CA LEU A 91 -10.28 -2.03 12.19
C LEU A 91 -11.35 -2.44 13.19
N SER A 92 -12.40 -1.66 13.31
CA SER A 92 -13.52 -1.91 14.21
C SER A 92 -14.66 -2.65 13.52
N GLY A 93 -14.32 -3.40 12.54
CA GLY A 93 -15.25 -4.07 11.64
C GLY A 93 -16.34 -4.85 12.25
#